data_7c36d44bdee9606982195a0959410522
#
_entry.id   7c36d44bdee9606982195a0959410522
#
_cell.length_a   1.000
_cell.length_b   1.000
_cell.length_c   1.000
_cell.angle_alpha   90.00
_cell.angle_beta   90.00
_cell.angle_gamma   90.00
#
_symmetry.space_group_name_H-M   'P 1'
#
loop_
_entity.id
_entity.type
_entity.pdbx_description
1 polymer ?
#
loop_
_entity_poly.entity_id
_entity_poly.type
_entity_poly.pdbx_seq_one_letter_code
_entity_poly.pdbx_strand_id
1 'polypeptide(L)'
;MTCDDYLKSFERGIKPDSVISVSDWADANRVLSRTASSEPGRFRTSRTPYLKEIMDALSPSSPYEKVVFMKGAQIGGTEAGNNWIGYMIDQAPGPMLVVQPTVEMGKRWSKGRLAPLIEDTPCLRDKVKDPRTRDSGNTVQSKEFPGGQVVITGANSAVGLRSMPVKYLFLDEDDAYPPDADSEGDPLTLAIQRTATFTRRKIFIVSTPTIQGLSRIEKEFNETDQRYYFVPCPFCGGFQTLKWENIHYDQTDSKVSYVCEFCKEHIDERYKTEMLRKGQWRATRQRVVASGNSLREEEKSPQQKNKTQLAPRCCGFHLNSLYSPIGWMSWETCYHNYESAKKDDQLLKAWTNTTLGLPWEEKGDVPDWGLLFDRRESYKTGLGIAV
;
A
#
# COMPACT_ATOMS: atom_id res chain seq x y z
N MET A 1 -14.16 -33.54 28.59
CA MET A 1 -14.49 -33.35 27.18
C MET A 1 -15.73 -34.20 26.91
N THR A 2 -16.83 -33.56 26.62
CA THR A 2 -18.10 -34.26 26.34
C THR A 2 -18.23 -34.62 24.86
N CYS A 3 -19.15 -35.52 24.46
CA CYS A 3 -19.42 -35.84 23.05
C CYS A 3 -19.79 -34.58 22.26
N ASP A 4 -20.48 -33.64 22.89
CA ASP A 4 -20.81 -32.32 22.33
C ASP A 4 -19.58 -31.46 22.04
N ASP A 5 -18.53 -31.55 22.86
CA ASP A 5 -17.28 -30.81 22.62
C ASP A 5 -16.54 -31.33 21.37
N TYR A 6 -16.58 -32.66 21.16
CA TYR A 6 -16.02 -33.30 19.96
C TYR A 6 -16.81 -32.91 18.70
N LEU A 7 -18.14 -32.95 18.75
CA LEU A 7 -18.98 -32.56 17.61
C LEU A 7 -18.78 -31.09 17.22
N LYS A 8 -18.79 -30.18 18.20
CA LYS A 8 -18.51 -28.77 17.96
C LYS A 8 -17.11 -28.51 17.40
N SER A 9 -16.12 -29.29 17.86
CA SER A 9 -14.74 -29.17 17.33
C SER A 9 -14.65 -29.68 15.90
N PHE A 10 -15.32 -30.78 15.58
CA PHE A 10 -15.41 -31.34 14.24
C PHE A 10 -16.15 -30.37 13.28
N GLU A 11 -17.33 -29.87 13.68
CA GLU A 11 -18.08 -28.87 12.90
C GLU A 11 -17.26 -27.62 12.58
N ARG A 12 -16.45 -27.15 13.55
CA ARG A 12 -15.50 -26.02 13.31
C ARG A 12 -14.42 -26.37 12.31
N GLY A 13 -13.92 -27.62 12.34
CA GLY A 13 -12.84 -28.08 11.45
C GLY A 13 -13.27 -28.26 9.99
N ILE A 14 -14.53 -28.63 9.76
CA ILE A 14 -15.09 -28.83 8.41
C ILE A 14 -15.80 -27.60 7.85
N LYS A 15 -15.97 -26.53 8.66
CA LYS A 15 -16.60 -25.29 8.21
C LYS A 15 -15.75 -24.68 7.08
N PRO A 16 -16.31 -24.44 5.88
CA PRO A 16 -15.58 -23.80 4.82
C PRO A 16 -15.13 -22.38 5.22
N ASP A 17 -14.02 -21.92 4.65
CA ASP A 17 -13.55 -20.55 4.84
C ASP A 17 -14.70 -19.57 4.61
N SER A 18 -14.78 -18.56 5.46
CA SER A 18 -15.82 -17.54 5.36
C SER A 18 -15.72 -16.81 4.02
N VAL A 19 -16.86 -16.61 3.37
CA VAL A 19 -16.97 -15.82 2.13
C VAL A 19 -16.92 -14.31 2.42
N ILE A 20 -16.95 -13.91 3.72
CA ILE A 20 -16.88 -12.51 4.14
C ILE A 20 -15.56 -11.88 3.68
N SER A 21 -15.62 -10.65 3.14
CA SER A 21 -14.42 -9.91 2.74
C SER A 21 -13.67 -9.31 3.93
N VAL A 22 -12.43 -8.88 3.72
CA VAL A 22 -11.64 -8.20 4.77
C VAL A 22 -12.33 -6.91 5.21
N SER A 23 -12.90 -6.13 4.28
CA SER A 23 -13.59 -4.89 4.62
C SER A 23 -14.88 -5.13 5.42
N ASP A 24 -15.68 -6.13 5.03
CA ASP A 24 -16.90 -6.48 5.74
C ASP A 24 -16.61 -7.03 7.13
N TRP A 25 -15.53 -7.83 7.26
CA TRP A 25 -15.07 -8.29 8.57
C TRP A 25 -14.64 -7.12 9.46
N ALA A 26 -13.90 -6.16 8.89
CA ALA A 26 -13.43 -5.00 9.63
C ALA A 26 -14.60 -4.14 10.15
N ASP A 27 -15.60 -3.87 9.30
CA ASP A 27 -16.80 -3.12 9.68
C ASP A 27 -17.64 -3.86 10.76
N ALA A 28 -17.66 -5.20 10.72
CA ALA A 28 -18.42 -6.00 11.68
C ALA A 28 -17.71 -6.15 13.04
N ASN A 29 -16.40 -6.34 13.06
CA ASN A 29 -15.66 -6.83 14.22
C ASN A 29 -14.60 -5.87 14.77
N ARG A 30 -13.94 -5.07 13.89
CA ARG A 30 -12.77 -4.28 14.27
C ARG A 30 -13.11 -3.13 15.21
N VAL A 31 -12.36 -3.03 16.30
CA VAL A 31 -12.42 -1.90 17.24
C VAL A 31 -11.07 -1.17 17.22
N LEU A 32 -11.10 0.13 16.99
CA LEU A 32 -9.92 1.00 17.04
C LEU A 32 -9.65 1.41 18.49
N SER A 33 -8.41 1.15 18.91
CA SER A 33 -7.96 1.46 20.28
C SER A 33 -7.89 2.98 20.54
N ARG A 34 -8.18 3.36 21.76
CA ARG A 34 -7.97 4.75 22.23
C ARG A 34 -6.49 5.13 22.28
N THR A 35 -5.60 4.16 22.43
CA THR A 35 -4.15 4.39 22.49
C THR A 35 -3.48 4.41 21.12
N ALA A 36 -4.14 3.88 20.09
CA ALA A 36 -3.55 3.69 18.77
C ALA A 36 -4.25 4.45 17.63
N SER A 37 -5.41 5.08 17.89
CA SER A 37 -6.19 5.79 16.87
C SER A 37 -6.65 7.15 17.38
N SER A 38 -6.65 8.13 16.47
CA SER A 38 -7.25 9.45 16.70
C SER A 38 -8.80 9.41 16.72
N GLU A 39 -9.39 8.38 16.11
CA GLU A 39 -10.84 8.14 16.06
C GLU A 39 -11.14 6.75 16.67
N PRO A 40 -11.13 6.59 18.01
CA PRO A 40 -11.36 5.31 18.65
C PRO A 40 -12.81 4.85 18.53
N GLY A 41 -13.01 3.55 18.58
CA GLY A 41 -14.33 2.91 18.49
C GLY A 41 -14.42 1.93 17.32
N ARG A 42 -15.63 1.62 16.85
CA ARG A 42 -15.81 0.70 15.73
C ARG A 42 -15.20 1.25 14.45
N PHE A 43 -14.40 0.42 13.78
CA PHE A 43 -13.91 0.73 12.45
C PHE A 43 -15.08 0.88 11.47
N ARG A 44 -14.96 1.79 10.54
CA ARG A 44 -15.94 2.01 9.48
C ARG A 44 -15.25 2.27 8.15
N THR A 45 -15.40 1.35 7.23
CA THR A 45 -14.88 1.49 5.85
C THR A 45 -15.42 2.76 5.17
N SER A 46 -16.64 3.20 5.53
CA SER A 46 -17.23 4.44 5.01
C SER A 46 -16.44 5.71 5.36
N ARG A 47 -15.57 5.67 6.38
CA ARG A 47 -14.68 6.78 6.75
C ARG A 47 -13.54 6.97 5.75
N THR A 48 -13.02 5.86 5.22
CA THR A 48 -11.93 5.77 4.24
C THR A 48 -12.35 4.85 3.09
N PRO A 49 -13.35 5.23 2.26
CA PRO A 49 -13.98 4.30 1.32
C PRO A 49 -13.03 3.76 0.26
N TYR A 50 -11.94 4.49 -0.03
CA TYR A 50 -10.89 4.03 -0.93
C TYR A 50 -10.12 2.81 -0.40
N LEU A 51 -10.12 2.54 0.91
CA LEU A 51 -9.47 1.33 1.46
C LEU A 51 -10.29 0.05 1.24
N LYS A 52 -11.58 0.17 0.91
CA LYS A 52 -12.46 -0.98 0.76
C LYS A 52 -11.91 -1.98 -0.27
N GLU A 53 -11.69 -1.55 -1.49
CA GLU A 53 -11.23 -2.43 -2.57
C GLU A 53 -9.82 -2.98 -2.31
N ILE A 54 -8.94 -2.19 -1.66
CA ILE A 54 -7.60 -2.64 -1.25
C ILE A 54 -7.70 -3.80 -0.25
N MET A 55 -8.53 -3.66 0.77
CA MET A 55 -8.78 -4.71 1.76
C MET A 55 -9.44 -5.93 1.13
N ASP A 56 -10.42 -5.74 0.24
CA ASP A 56 -11.12 -6.84 -0.43
C ASP A 56 -10.20 -7.60 -1.40
N ALA A 57 -9.22 -6.93 -2.03
CA ALA A 57 -8.18 -7.57 -2.82
C ALA A 57 -7.29 -8.53 -2.01
N LEU A 58 -7.15 -8.30 -0.70
CA LEU A 58 -6.42 -9.15 0.24
C LEU A 58 -7.24 -10.36 0.73
N SER A 59 -8.55 -10.40 0.46
CA SER A 59 -9.40 -11.53 0.86
C SER A 59 -8.98 -12.83 0.16
N PRO A 60 -9.09 -14.00 0.80
CA PRO A 60 -8.77 -15.30 0.18
C PRO A 60 -9.59 -15.60 -1.08
N SER A 61 -10.81 -15.08 -1.16
CA SER A 61 -11.70 -15.19 -2.33
C SER A 61 -11.26 -14.35 -3.53
N SER A 62 -10.42 -13.34 -3.30
CA SER A 62 -9.90 -12.47 -4.35
C SER A 62 -8.86 -13.19 -5.23
N PRO A 63 -8.85 -12.98 -6.56
CA PRO A 63 -7.90 -13.60 -7.46
C PRO A 63 -6.47 -13.03 -7.36
N TYR A 64 -6.28 -11.91 -6.66
CA TYR A 64 -4.99 -11.24 -6.56
C TYR A 64 -4.08 -11.93 -5.54
N GLU A 65 -2.84 -12.18 -5.92
CA GLU A 65 -1.78 -12.66 -5.02
C GLU A 65 -1.01 -11.51 -4.39
N LYS A 66 -0.65 -10.50 -5.20
CA LYS A 66 0.13 -9.32 -4.78
C LYS A 66 -0.73 -8.07 -4.89
N VAL A 67 -0.83 -7.34 -3.81
CA VAL A 67 -1.52 -6.06 -3.69
C VAL A 67 -0.48 -5.01 -3.31
N VAL A 68 -0.34 -3.98 -4.14
CA VAL A 68 0.63 -2.90 -3.95
C VAL A 68 -0.13 -1.60 -3.67
N PHE A 69 0.24 -0.88 -2.62
CA PHE A 69 -0.36 0.41 -2.30
C PHE A 69 0.70 1.50 -2.14
N MET A 70 0.98 2.19 -3.22
CA MET A 70 1.80 3.40 -3.25
C MET A 70 0.96 4.60 -2.81
N LYS A 71 1.38 5.30 -1.75
CA LYS A 71 0.47 6.24 -1.09
C LYS A 71 1.18 7.47 -0.52
N GLY A 72 0.41 8.54 -0.32
CA GLY A 72 0.79 9.61 0.60
C GLY A 72 0.74 9.17 2.08
N ALA A 73 1.23 10.00 2.96
CA ALA A 73 1.22 9.74 4.39
C ALA A 73 -0.18 9.86 4.99
N GLN A 74 -0.42 9.16 6.11
CA GLN A 74 -1.60 9.29 6.98
C GLN A 74 -2.97 9.09 6.29
N ILE A 75 -3.05 8.19 5.31
CA ILE A 75 -4.30 7.84 4.61
C ILE A 75 -4.77 6.41 4.88
N GLY A 76 -4.25 5.77 5.93
CA GLY A 76 -4.76 4.50 6.44
C GLY A 76 -4.15 3.24 5.83
N GLY A 77 -3.01 3.32 5.13
CA GLY A 77 -2.38 2.14 4.52
C GLY A 77 -2.02 1.04 5.51
N THR A 78 -1.32 1.38 6.60
CA THR A 78 -1.01 0.45 7.69
C THR A 78 -2.27 -0.11 8.36
N GLU A 79 -3.37 0.70 8.48
CA GLU A 79 -4.64 0.23 9.04
C GLU A 79 -5.33 -0.81 8.14
N ALA A 80 -5.23 -0.70 6.82
CA ALA A 80 -5.69 -1.76 5.92
C ALA A 80 -4.94 -3.09 6.18
N GLY A 81 -3.62 -3.02 6.40
CA GLY A 81 -2.80 -4.18 6.81
C GLY A 81 -3.22 -4.74 8.18
N ASN A 82 -3.47 -3.88 9.16
CA ASN A 82 -3.95 -4.27 10.49
C ASN A 82 -5.31 -5.00 10.42
N ASN A 83 -6.25 -4.49 9.62
CA ASN A 83 -7.53 -5.13 9.40
C ASN A 83 -7.37 -6.49 8.72
N TRP A 84 -6.47 -6.59 7.75
CA TRP A 84 -6.14 -7.85 7.10
C TRP A 84 -5.54 -8.87 8.09
N ILE A 85 -4.62 -8.46 8.97
CA ILE A 85 -4.09 -9.34 10.03
C ILE A 85 -5.21 -9.83 10.93
N GLY A 86 -6.09 -8.94 11.40
CA GLY A 86 -7.24 -9.34 12.22
C GLY A 86 -8.14 -10.35 11.53
N TYR A 87 -8.44 -10.12 10.25
CA TYR A 87 -9.20 -11.05 9.43
C TYR A 87 -8.51 -12.42 9.31
N MET A 88 -7.18 -12.44 9.08
CA MET A 88 -6.43 -13.70 8.97
C MET A 88 -6.44 -14.50 10.27
N ILE A 89 -6.30 -13.85 11.41
CA ILE A 89 -6.40 -14.50 12.72
C ILE A 89 -7.80 -15.11 12.94
N ASP A 90 -8.84 -14.40 12.51
CA ASP A 90 -10.21 -14.78 12.82
C ASP A 90 -10.84 -15.74 11.81
N GLN A 91 -10.67 -15.50 10.50
CA GLN A 91 -11.43 -16.15 9.44
C GLN A 91 -10.61 -17.07 8.53
N ALA A 92 -9.32 -16.76 8.32
CA ALA A 92 -8.48 -17.50 7.37
C ALA A 92 -7.08 -17.77 7.94
N PRO A 93 -6.99 -18.53 9.04
CA PRO A 93 -5.73 -18.72 9.74
C PRO A 93 -4.63 -19.33 8.87
N GLY A 94 -3.40 -18.96 9.16
CA GLY A 94 -2.20 -19.44 8.48
C GLY A 94 -0.95 -18.70 8.96
N PRO A 95 0.24 -19.16 8.54
CA PRO A 95 1.49 -18.51 8.88
C PRO A 95 1.61 -17.17 8.15
N MET A 96 1.88 -16.10 8.90
CA MET A 96 2.01 -14.74 8.40
C MET A 96 3.32 -14.10 8.86
N LEU A 97 4.00 -13.41 7.95
CA LEU A 97 5.17 -12.58 8.24
C LEU A 97 4.80 -11.12 8.02
N VAL A 98 5.09 -10.30 9.02
CA VAL A 98 5.01 -8.83 8.96
C VAL A 98 6.43 -8.29 9.00
N VAL A 99 6.79 -7.51 7.99
CA VAL A 99 8.11 -6.90 7.87
C VAL A 99 7.98 -5.39 8.07
N GLN A 100 8.78 -4.86 8.99
CA GLN A 100 8.93 -3.44 9.25
C GLN A 100 10.35 -3.00 8.85
N PRO A 101 10.65 -1.71 8.65
CA PRO A 101 11.99 -1.29 8.23
C PRO A 101 13.12 -1.81 9.12
N THR A 102 12.91 -1.84 10.44
CA THR A 102 13.88 -2.39 11.39
C THR A 102 13.20 -3.27 12.43
N VAL A 103 13.98 -4.15 13.06
CA VAL A 103 13.50 -5.00 14.17
C VAL A 103 12.91 -4.17 15.32
N GLU A 104 13.52 -3.02 15.63
CA GLU A 104 13.01 -2.13 16.68
C GLU A 104 11.69 -1.46 16.30
N MET A 105 11.52 -1.05 15.04
CA MET A 105 10.24 -0.57 14.55
C MET A 105 9.18 -1.67 14.60
N GLY A 106 9.54 -2.90 14.26
CA GLY A 106 8.66 -4.06 14.37
C GLY A 106 8.17 -4.28 15.81
N LYS A 107 9.07 -4.20 16.79
CA LYS A 107 8.69 -4.29 18.21
C LYS A 107 7.77 -3.16 18.67
N ARG A 108 8.03 -1.92 18.23
CA ARG A 108 7.16 -0.75 18.53
C ARG A 108 5.79 -0.92 17.88
N TRP A 109 5.76 -1.32 16.61
CA TRP A 109 4.52 -1.58 15.89
C TRP A 109 3.69 -2.69 16.56
N SER A 110 4.35 -3.79 16.97
CA SER A 110 3.69 -4.89 17.68
C SER A 110 3.03 -4.43 18.99
N LYS A 111 3.73 -3.61 19.79
CA LYS A 111 3.20 -3.08 21.04
C LYS A 111 2.13 -2.00 20.83
N GLY A 112 2.35 -1.10 19.87
CA GLY A 112 1.52 0.07 19.68
C GLY A 112 0.32 -0.13 18.73
N ARG A 113 0.33 -1.19 17.89
CA ARG A 113 -0.71 -1.45 16.90
C ARG A 113 -1.31 -2.85 17.02
N LEU A 114 -0.46 -3.91 16.96
CA LEU A 114 -0.95 -5.29 16.94
C LEU A 114 -1.53 -5.73 18.31
N ALA A 115 -0.88 -5.39 19.41
CA ALA A 115 -1.40 -5.75 20.73
C ALA A 115 -2.76 -5.07 21.00
N PRO A 116 -2.92 -3.73 20.82
CA PRO A 116 -4.23 -3.09 20.93
C PRO A 116 -5.28 -3.62 19.94
N LEU A 117 -4.89 -3.99 18.71
CA LEU A 117 -5.80 -4.64 17.76
C LEU A 117 -6.40 -5.91 18.34
N ILE A 118 -5.57 -6.77 18.94
CA ILE A 118 -5.99 -8.06 19.53
C ILE A 118 -6.81 -7.82 20.78
N GLU A 119 -6.36 -6.94 21.69
CA GLU A 119 -6.98 -6.68 22.99
C GLU A 119 -8.38 -6.03 22.85
N ASP A 120 -8.52 -5.06 21.94
CA ASP A 120 -9.76 -4.30 21.79
C ASP A 120 -10.78 -4.92 20.83
N THR A 121 -10.38 -5.91 20.02
CA THR A 121 -11.28 -6.63 19.11
C THR A 121 -11.72 -7.97 19.73
N PRO A 122 -12.98 -8.11 20.19
CA PRO A 122 -13.39 -9.27 21.00
C PRO A 122 -13.11 -10.63 20.36
N CYS A 123 -13.41 -10.80 19.06
CA CYS A 123 -13.19 -12.07 18.36
C CYS A 123 -11.71 -12.48 18.23
N LEU A 124 -10.76 -11.53 18.39
CA LEU A 124 -9.33 -11.79 18.36
C LEU A 124 -8.77 -12.10 19.75
N ARG A 125 -9.26 -11.40 20.77
CA ARG A 125 -8.83 -11.59 22.17
C ARG A 125 -8.99 -13.03 22.65
N ASP A 126 -10.08 -13.68 22.22
CA ASP A 126 -10.37 -15.05 22.61
C ASP A 126 -9.49 -16.09 21.85
N LYS A 127 -8.87 -15.70 20.74
CA LYS A 127 -8.04 -16.57 19.89
C LYS A 127 -6.55 -16.46 20.19
N VAL A 128 -6.08 -15.28 20.58
CA VAL A 128 -4.66 -15.03 20.86
C VAL A 128 -4.44 -14.97 22.35
N LYS A 129 -3.73 -15.97 22.90
CA LYS A 129 -3.46 -16.04 24.34
C LYS A 129 -2.62 -14.83 24.83
N ASP A 130 -2.92 -14.37 26.05
CA ASP A 130 -2.11 -13.32 26.70
C ASP A 130 -0.65 -13.79 26.84
N PRO A 131 0.35 -12.99 26.46
CA PRO A 131 1.78 -13.30 26.64
C PRO A 131 2.18 -13.60 28.09
N ARG A 132 1.40 -13.16 29.07
CA ARG A 132 1.66 -13.35 30.51
C ARG A 132 1.26 -14.74 31.00
N THR A 133 0.52 -15.51 30.21
CA THR A 133 0.16 -16.89 30.60
C THR A 133 1.35 -17.83 30.39
N ARG A 134 1.60 -18.73 31.35
CA ARG A 134 2.78 -19.65 31.35
C ARG A 134 2.90 -20.52 30.09
N ASP A 135 1.78 -20.79 29.41
CA ASP A 135 1.68 -21.66 28.24
C ASP A 135 1.47 -20.89 26.94
N SER A 136 1.67 -19.55 26.94
CA SER A 136 1.58 -18.79 25.71
C SER A 136 2.95 -18.75 25.04
N GLY A 137 3.09 -19.31 23.84
CA GLY A 137 4.24 -19.10 22.96
C GLY A 137 4.36 -17.66 22.46
N ASN A 138 3.54 -16.73 22.99
CA ASN A 138 3.41 -15.37 22.52
C ASN A 138 4.51 -14.45 23.06
N THR A 139 5.19 -13.80 22.16
CA THR A 139 6.21 -12.79 22.43
C THR A 139 5.82 -11.44 21.79
N VAL A 140 6.68 -10.43 21.95
CA VAL A 140 6.49 -9.17 21.22
C VAL A 140 6.54 -9.38 19.70
N GLN A 141 7.38 -10.31 19.23
CA GLN A 141 7.62 -10.56 17.80
C GLN A 141 6.84 -11.76 17.22
N SER A 142 6.12 -12.51 18.05
CA SER A 142 5.33 -13.65 17.61
C SER A 142 3.99 -13.70 18.33
N LYS A 143 2.93 -13.96 17.59
CA LYS A 143 1.57 -14.19 18.09
C LYS A 143 1.02 -15.48 17.51
N GLU A 144 0.80 -16.46 18.36
CA GLU A 144 0.23 -17.76 18.01
C GLU A 144 -1.28 -17.76 18.25
N PHE A 145 -2.01 -18.39 17.34
CA PHE A 145 -3.44 -18.57 17.41
C PHE A 145 -3.83 -19.90 16.73
N PRO A 146 -5.04 -20.44 16.96
CA PRO A 146 -5.46 -21.69 16.36
C PRO A 146 -5.35 -21.65 14.82
N GLY A 147 -4.53 -22.52 14.26
CA GLY A 147 -4.32 -22.66 12.81
C GLY A 147 -3.28 -21.72 12.18
N GLY A 148 -2.58 -20.90 12.97
CA GLY A 148 -1.55 -19.99 12.43
C GLY A 148 -0.74 -19.23 13.45
N GLN A 149 0.11 -18.37 12.92
CA GLN A 149 0.94 -17.45 13.70
C GLN A 149 1.25 -16.18 12.89
N VAL A 150 1.41 -15.07 13.57
CA VAL A 150 1.99 -13.83 13.01
C VAL A 150 3.39 -13.64 13.60
N VAL A 151 4.39 -13.60 12.72
CA VAL A 151 5.79 -13.28 13.10
C VAL A 151 6.12 -11.89 12.60
N ILE A 152 6.75 -11.07 13.44
CA ILE A 152 7.16 -9.71 13.11
C ILE A 152 8.69 -9.66 13.06
N THR A 153 9.23 -9.13 11.97
CA THR A 153 10.68 -8.93 11.81
C THR A 153 11.00 -7.55 11.25
N GLY A 154 12.29 -7.24 11.22
CA GLY A 154 12.81 -6.07 10.49
C GLY A 154 13.43 -6.48 9.16
N ALA A 155 13.32 -5.59 8.17
CA ALA A 155 13.97 -5.76 6.87
C ALA A 155 15.51 -5.81 6.95
N ASN A 156 16.07 -5.30 8.06
CA ASN A 156 17.49 -5.35 8.37
C ASN A 156 17.95 -6.68 8.99
N SER A 157 17.09 -7.71 9.10
CA SER A 157 17.43 -9.02 9.68
C SER A 157 17.23 -10.12 8.65
N ALA A 158 18.29 -10.56 8.01
CA ALA A 158 18.24 -11.67 7.04
C ALA A 158 17.72 -12.98 7.67
N VAL A 159 18.14 -13.27 8.91
CA VAL A 159 17.66 -14.44 9.67
C VAL A 159 16.15 -14.36 9.89
N GLY A 160 15.63 -13.20 10.26
CA GLY A 160 14.18 -12.99 10.44
C GLY A 160 13.38 -13.17 9.14
N LEU A 161 13.92 -12.67 8.04
CA LEU A 161 13.29 -12.78 6.72
C LEU A 161 13.26 -14.23 6.17
N ARG A 162 14.15 -15.10 6.64
CA ARG A 162 14.28 -16.50 6.19
C ARG A 162 13.73 -17.53 7.18
N SER A 163 13.21 -17.09 8.30
CA SER A 163 12.90 -17.96 9.44
C SER A 163 11.84 -19.03 9.16
N MET A 164 10.89 -18.79 8.26
CA MET A 164 9.77 -19.72 8.02
C MET A 164 9.10 -19.53 6.66
N PRO A 165 8.48 -20.58 6.07
CA PRO A 165 7.57 -20.42 4.96
C PRO A 165 6.27 -19.77 5.44
N VAL A 166 5.72 -18.83 4.65
CA VAL A 166 4.52 -18.07 5.01
C VAL A 166 3.47 -18.04 3.90
N LYS A 167 2.22 -18.12 4.28
CA LYS A 167 1.07 -17.97 3.38
C LYS A 167 0.75 -16.49 3.12
N TYR A 168 0.98 -15.65 4.13
CA TYR A 168 0.66 -14.24 4.14
C TYR A 168 1.88 -13.41 4.43
N LEU A 169 2.13 -12.40 3.61
CA LEU A 169 3.27 -11.51 3.75
C LEU A 169 2.80 -10.05 3.73
N PHE A 170 3.05 -9.32 4.80
CA PHE A 170 2.78 -7.89 4.90
C PHE A 170 4.10 -7.11 5.03
N LEU A 171 4.36 -6.25 4.05
CA LEU A 171 5.55 -5.41 3.96
C LEU A 171 5.11 -3.96 4.12
N ASP A 172 5.43 -3.35 5.25
CA ASP A 172 5.02 -1.99 5.61
C ASP A 172 6.23 -1.06 5.49
N GLU A 173 6.06 0.07 4.79
CA GLU A 173 7.05 1.09 4.51
C GLU A 173 8.34 0.50 3.86
N ASP A 174 8.16 -0.24 2.75
CA ASP A 174 9.25 -0.96 2.07
C ASP A 174 10.32 -0.04 1.45
N ASP A 175 9.99 1.19 1.10
CA ASP A 175 10.98 2.19 0.65
C ASP A 175 11.98 2.60 1.75
N ALA A 176 11.61 2.38 3.02
CA ALA A 176 12.51 2.60 4.15
C ALA A 176 13.39 1.38 4.50
N TYR A 177 13.29 0.28 3.73
CA TYR A 177 14.14 -0.88 3.94
C TYR A 177 15.58 -0.62 3.50
N PRO A 178 16.56 -1.25 4.17
CA PRO A 178 17.95 -1.16 3.72
C PRO A 178 18.09 -1.77 2.31
N PRO A 179 19.09 -1.34 1.54
CA PRO A 179 19.34 -1.91 0.21
C PRO A 179 19.69 -3.40 0.25
N ASP A 180 20.22 -3.86 1.38
CA ASP A 180 20.69 -5.22 1.60
C ASP A 180 20.41 -5.63 3.06
N ALA A 181 19.97 -6.87 3.27
CA ALA A 181 19.77 -7.46 4.59
C ALA A 181 21.00 -8.30 4.99
N ASP A 182 21.82 -7.80 5.90
CA ASP A 182 23.00 -8.52 6.43
C ASP A 182 23.93 -9.12 5.34
N SER A 183 24.11 -8.45 4.21
CA SER A 183 24.89 -8.91 3.05
C SER A 183 24.32 -10.17 2.34
N GLU A 184 23.01 -10.43 2.49
CA GLU A 184 22.35 -11.59 1.89
C GLU A 184 21.39 -11.25 0.74
N GLY A 185 21.28 -9.96 0.40
CA GLY A 185 20.48 -9.46 -0.72
C GLY A 185 19.27 -8.63 -0.33
N ASP A 186 18.49 -8.27 -1.32
CA ASP A 186 17.34 -7.40 -1.17
C ASP A 186 16.27 -7.99 -0.23
N PRO A 187 15.90 -7.27 0.85
CA PRO A 187 14.94 -7.75 1.85
C PRO A 187 13.56 -8.11 1.28
N LEU A 188 13.07 -7.34 0.30
CA LEU A 188 11.80 -7.58 -0.35
C LEU A 188 11.81 -8.94 -1.06
N THR A 189 12.85 -9.20 -1.84
CA THR A 189 13.03 -10.46 -2.57
C THR A 189 13.14 -11.65 -1.61
N LEU A 190 13.94 -11.52 -0.54
CA LEU A 190 14.11 -12.56 0.48
C LEU A 190 12.78 -12.93 1.15
N ALA A 191 11.97 -11.93 1.51
CA ALA A 191 10.67 -12.15 2.13
C ALA A 191 9.66 -12.80 1.15
N ILE A 192 9.58 -12.33 -0.08
CA ILE A 192 8.65 -12.86 -1.10
C ILE A 192 8.92 -14.34 -1.37
N GLN A 193 10.19 -14.76 -1.41
CA GLN A 193 10.56 -16.17 -1.62
C GLN A 193 9.96 -17.11 -0.55
N ARG A 194 9.71 -16.62 0.68
CA ARG A 194 9.08 -17.43 1.74
C ARG A 194 7.63 -17.81 1.43
N THR A 195 7.00 -17.14 0.49
CA THR A 195 5.61 -17.44 0.08
C THR A 195 5.52 -18.48 -1.04
N ALA A 196 6.63 -18.89 -1.64
CA ALA A 196 6.66 -19.67 -2.89
C ALA A 196 5.96 -21.04 -2.78
N THR A 197 5.96 -21.66 -1.59
CA THR A 197 5.34 -22.99 -1.35
C THR A 197 3.82 -22.95 -1.23
N PHE A 198 3.23 -21.77 -1.09
CA PHE A 198 1.78 -21.61 -0.93
C PHE A 198 1.11 -21.16 -2.23
N THR A 199 0.22 -21.99 -2.77
CA THR A 199 -0.51 -21.72 -4.02
C THR A 199 -1.55 -20.61 -3.90
N ARG A 200 -2.04 -20.34 -2.69
CA ARG A 200 -3.02 -19.26 -2.38
C ARG A 200 -2.40 -18.22 -1.44
N ARG A 201 -1.17 -17.83 -1.77
CA ARG A 201 -0.47 -16.79 -1.02
C ARG A 201 -1.09 -15.40 -1.23
N LYS A 202 -0.91 -14.53 -0.24
CA LYS A 202 -1.25 -13.11 -0.35
C LYS A 202 -0.08 -12.28 0.14
N ILE A 203 0.27 -11.27 -0.65
CA ILE A 203 1.36 -10.34 -0.38
C ILE A 203 0.79 -8.93 -0.42
N PHE A 204 0.96 -8.19 0.64
CA PHE A 204 0.59 -6.78 0.71
C PHE A 204 1.84 -5.93 0.90
N ILE A 205 2.07 -5.01 -0.03
CA ILE A 205 3.19 -4.06 -0.01
C ILE A 205 2.60 -2.67 0.06
N VAL A 206 2.98 -1.90 1.08
CA VAL A 206 2.49 -0.54 1.27
C VAL A 206 3.63 0.38 1.67
N SER A 207 3.78 1.49 0.97
CA SER A 207 4.79 2.50 1.29
C SER A 207 4.45 3.88 0.71
N THR A 208 5.11 4.87 1.28
CA THR A 208 5.31 6.18 0.69
C THR A 208 6.55 6.10 -0.21
N PRO A 209 6.51 6.55 -1.48
CA PRO A 209 7.66 6.49 -2.37
C PRO A 209 8.76 7.48 -1.96
N THR A 210 9.99 7.24 -2.41
CA THR A 210 11.16 8.07 -2.12
C THR A 210 11.69 8.76 -3.37
N ILE A 211 12.71 8.25 -4.02
CA ILE A 211 13.37 8.85 -5.19
C ILE A 211 12.96 8.07 -6.43
N GLN A 212 12.62 8.79 -7.50
CA GLN A 212 12.24 8.21 -8.78
C GLN A 212 13.33 7.27 -9.32
N GLY A 213 12.89 6.10 -9.76
CA GLY A 213 13.78 5.06 -10.27
C GLY A 213 14.54 4.26 -9.20
N LEU A 214 14.64 4.77 -7.95
CA LEU A 214 15.20 4.05 -6.80
C LEU A 214 14.14 3.52 -5.85
N SER A 215 12.96 4.14 -5.84
CA SER A 215 11.82 3.74 -5.01
C SER A 215 11.35 2.32 -5.34
N ARG A 216 11.33 1.44 -4.31
CA ARG A 216 10.85 0.06 -4.45
C ARG A 216 9.35 0.01 -4.70
N ILE A 217 8.58 0.78 -3.94
CA ILE A 217 7.11 0.81 -4.10
C ILE A 217 6.72 1.35 -5.48
N GLU A 218 7.45 2.31 -6.04
CA GLU A 218 7.26 2.79 -7.42
C GLU A 218 7.47 1.66 -8.43
N LYS A 219 8.58 0.92 -8.29
CA LYS A 219 8.89 -0.23 -9.15
C LYS A 219 7.79 -1.31 -9.05
N GLU A 220 7.41 -1.67 -7.83
CA GLU A 220 6.34 -2.65 -7.59
C GLU A 220 5.00 -2.19 -8.15
N PHE A 221 4.63 -0.91 -7.97
CA PHE A 221 3.40 -0.34 -8.53
C PHE A 221 3.43 -0.32 -10.06
N ASN A 222 4.58 -0.01 -10.67
CA ASN A 222 4.74 0.00 -12.13
C ASN A 222 4.59 -1.38 -12.78
N GLU A 223 4.71 -2.46 -12.03
CA GLU A 223 4.46 -3.84 -12.49
C GLU A 223 3.00 -4.27 -12.39
N THR A 224 2.10 -3.42 -11.87
CA THR A 224 0.68 -3.71 -11.66
C THR A 224 -0.23 -3.10 -12.73
N ASP A 225 -1.55 -3.26 -12.55
CA ASP A 225 -2.59 -2.63 -13.35
C ASP A 225 -2.78 -1.13 -13.09
N GLN A 226 -2.02 -0.53 -12.14
CA GLN A 226 -1.94 0.90 -11.85
C GLN A 226 -3.31 1.56 -11.69
N ARG A 227 -3.98 1.28 -10.56
CA ARG A 227 -5.29 1.86 -10.25
C ARG A 227 -5.14 3.22 -9.59
N TYR A 228 -5.99 4.14 -10.02
CA TYR A 228 -6.20 5.45 -9.42
C TYR A 228 -7.64 5.59 -8.95
N TYR A 229 -7.84 6.38 -7.88
CA TYR A 229 -9.16 6.58 -7.31
C TYR A 229 -9.84 7.79 -7.97
N PHE A 230 -10.87 7.52 -8.77
CA PHE A 230 -11.65 8.54 -9.46
C PHE A 230 -12.85 8.93 -8.62
N VAL A 231 -13.05 10.23 -8.42
CA VAL A 231 -14.17 10.80 -7.66
C VAL A 231 -15.03 11.67 -8.57
N PRO A 232 -16.37 11.65 -8.43
CA PRO A 232 -17.23 12.49 -9.24
C PRO A 232 -17.19 13.94 -8.77
N CYS A 233 -17.22 14.88 -9.70
CA CYS A 233 -17.46 16.29 -9.40
C CYS A 233 -18.89 16.45 -8.86
N PRO A 234 -19.11 17.21 -7.77
CA PRO A 234 -20.44 17.42 -7.18
C PRO A 234 -21.39 18.23 -8.09
N PHE A 235 -20.86 18.98 -9.07
CA PHE A 235 -21.62 19.84 -9.94
C PHE A 235 -21.93 19.18 -11.29
N CYS A 236 -20.93 18.67 -11.99
CA CYS A 236 -21.12 18.09 -13.33
C CYS A 236 -21.13 16.56 -13.36
N GLY A 237 -20.81 15.87 -12.25
CA GLY A 237 -20.74 14.42 -12.19
C GLY A 237 -19.53 13.79 -12.87
N GLY A 238 -18.67 14.56 -13.53
CA GLY A 238 -17.47 14.07 -14.20
C GLY A 238 -16.50 13.41 -13.23
N PHE A 239 -16.05 12.18 -13.53
CA PHE A 239 -15.11 11.43 -12.70
C PHE A 239 -13.67 11.84 -12.98
N GLN A 240 -12.96 12.31 -11.98
CA GLN A 240 -11.59 12.82 -12.04
C GLN A 240 -10.75 12.29 -10.89
N THR A 241 -9.43 12.25 -11.05
CA THR A 241 -8.49 12.05 -9.95
C THR A 241 -8.18 13.40 -9.29
N LEU A 242 -7.94 13.40 -7.97
CA LEU A 242 -7.51 14.62 -7.30
C LEU A 242 -6.01 14.86 -7.56
N LYS A 243 -5.71 15.95 -8.26
CA LYS A 243 -4.37 16.37 -8.65
C LYS A 243 -3.99 17.68 -7.97
N TRP A 244 -2.72 17.84 -7.66
CA TRP A 244 -2.20 19.03 -7.01
C TRP A 244 -2.41 20.30 -7.84
N GLU A 245 -2.24 20.21 -9.15
CA GLU A 245 -2.35 21.33 -10.10
C GLU A 245 -3.74 21.96 -10.14
N ASN A 246 -4.74 21.26 -9.61
CA ASN A 246 -6.13 21.74 -9.52
C ASN A 246 -6.47 22.32 -8.14
N ILE A 247 -5.52 22.39 -7.22
CA ILE A 247 -5.69 23.12 -5.95
C ILE A 247 -5.55 24.61 -6.22
N HIS A 248 -6.54 25.38 -5.84
CA HIS A 248 -6.59 26.83 -6.01
C HIS A 248 -6.72 27.52 -4.66
N TYR A 249 -5.89 28.53 -4.44
CA TYR A 249 -5.95 29.43 -3.28
C TYR A 249 -6.47 30.79 -3.72
N ASP A 250 -7.58 31.22 -3.17
CA ASP A 250 -8.10 32.56 -3.38
C ASP A 250 -7.51 33.52 -2.33
N GLN A 251 -6.78 34.51 -2.81
CA GLN A 251 -6.14 35.53 -1.95
C GLN A 251 -7.17 36.48 -1.31
N THR A 252 -8.36 36.60 -1.90
CA THR A 252 -9.37 37.57 -1.46
C THR A 252 -10.05 37.10 -0.18
N ASP A 253 -10.43 35.84 -0.09
CA ASP A 253 -11.12 35.26 1.07
C ASP A 253 -10.27 34.22 1.83
N SER A 254 -9.00 34.05 1.40
CA SER A 254 -8.03 33.13 2.00
C SER A 254 -8.51 31.67 2.01
N LYS A 255 -9.29 31.24 1.01
CA LYS A 255 -9.83 29.89 0.92
C LYS A 255 -9.11 29.04 -0.11
N VAL A 256 -9.01 27.75 0.23
CA VAL A 256 -8.53 26.71 -0.69
C VAL A 256 -9.71 25.93 -1.24
N SER A 257 -9.73 25.77 -2.56
CA SER A 257 -10.72 24.98 -3.29
C SER A 257 -10.04 24.05 -4.31
N TYR A 258 -10.79 23.06 -4.78
CA TYR A 258 -10.36 22.20 -5.89
C TYR A 258 -11.12 22.59 -7.17
N VAL A 259 -10.37 22.85 -8.26
CA VAL A 259 -10.97 23.21 -9.55
C VAL A 259 -11.27 21.95 -10.35
N CYS A 260 -12.53 21.77 -10.74
CA CYS A 260 -12.91 20.61 -11.54
C CYS A 260 -12.24 20.60 -12.92
N GLU A 261 -11.70 19.45 -13.33
CA GLU A 261 -11.04 19.31 -14.65
C GLU A 261 -12.03 19.55 -15.84
N PHE A 262 -13.32 19.24 -15.66
CA PHE A 262 -14.34 19.29 -16.71
C PHE A 262 -15.10 20.61 -16.74
N CYS A 263 -15.82 20.95 -15.68
CA CYS A 263 -16.67 22.15 -15.65
C CYS A 263 -15.97 23.41 -15.14
N LYS A 264 -14.75 23.32 -14.63
CA LYS A 264 -13.96 24.42 -14.06
C LYS A 264 -14.56 25.08 -12.82
N GLU A 265 -15.63 24.51 -12.25
CA GLU A 265 -16.21 25.00 -11.00
C GLU A 265 -15.29 24.74 -9.83
N HIS A 266 -15.29 25.66 -8.86
CA HIS A 266 -14.56 25.57 -7.62
C HIS A 266 -15.31 24.71 -6.62
N ILE A 267 -14.71 23.57 -6.24
CA ILE A 267 -15.27 22.61 -5.30
C ILE A 267 -14.74 22.93 -3.90
N ASP A 268 -15.65 23.25 -3.00
CA ASP A 268 -15.36 23.42 -1.58
C ASP A 268 -15.08 22.05 -0.91
N GLU A 269 -14.18 22.00 0.06
CA GLU A 269 -13.77 20.76 0.72
C GLU A 269 -14.93 20.02 1.41
N ARG A 270 -16.00 20.72 1.81
CA ARG A 270 -17.21 20.10 2.40
C ARG A 270 -17.83 19.00 1.53
N TYR A 271 -17.63 19.06 0.21
CA TYR A 271 -18.11 18.04 -0.72
C TYR A 271 -17.23 16.78 -0.75
N LYS A 272 -16.02 16.84 -0.20
CA LYS A 272 -15.02 15.76 -0.27
C LYS A 272 -15.54 14.42 0.24
N THR A 273 -16.26 14.41 1.39
CA THR A 273 -16.82 13.18 1.96
C THR A 273 -17.74 12.45 0.96
N GLU A 274 -18.62 13.19 0.30
CA GLU A 274 -19.56 12.63 -0.67
C GLU A 274 -18.84 12.18 -1.96
N MET A 275 -17.86 12.97 -2.42
CA MET A 275 -17.01 12.61 -3.54
C MET A 275 -16.25 11.31 -3.27
N LEU A 276 -15.64 11.17 -2.10
CA LEU A 276 -14.93 9.96 -1.69
C LEU A 276 -15.87 8.75 -1.61
N ARG A 277 -17.07 8.92 -1.05
CA ARG A 277 -18.07 7.86 -0.93
C ARG A 277 -18.50 7.29 -2.27
N LYS A 278 -18.57 8.13 -3.30
CA LYS A 278 -18.95 7.76 -4.68
C LYS A 278 -17.74 7.41 -5.56
N GLY A 279 -16.54 7.49 -5.02
CA GLY A 279 -15.31 7.22 -5.74
C GLY A 279 -15.18 5.77 -6.18
N GLN A 280 -14.35 5.54 -7.19
CA GLN A 280 -14.11 4.24 -7.82
C GLN A 280 -12.65 4.09 -8.19
N TRP A 281 -12.07 2.93 -7.89
CA TRP A 281 -10.78 2.55 -8.42
C TRP A 281 -10.90 2.15 -9.89
N ARG A 282 -10.02 2.69 -10.74
CA ARG A 282 -9.96 2.33 -12.16
C ARG A 282 -8.53 2.01 -12.55
N ALA A 283 -8.34 0.83 -13.16
CA ALA A 283 -7.06 0.43 -13.74
C ALA A 283 -6.75 1.29 -14.97
N THR A 284 -5.55 1.84 -15.04
CA THR A 284 -5.07 2.62 -16.19
C THR A 284 -4.21 1.78 -17.14
N ARG A 285 -3.73 0.62 -16.69
CA ARG A 285 -3.03 -0.37 -17.50
C ARG A 285 -3.92 -1.58 -17.72
N GLN A 286 -4.14 -1.96 -18.98
CA GLN A 286 -4.89 -3.16 -19.32
C GLN A 286 -4.01 -4.39 -19.16
N ARG A 287 -4.55 -5.45 -18.53
CA ARG A 287 -3.96 -6.78 -18.56
C ARG A 287 -4.08 -7.36 -19.96
N VAL A 288 -2.96 -7.75 -20.55
CA VAL A 288 -2.99 -8.65 -21.71
C VAL A 288 -3.25 -10.05 -21.17
N VAL A 289 -4.49 -10.50 -21.22
CA VAL A 289 -4.79 -11.92 -21.01
C VAL A 289 -4.26 -12.63 -22.25
N ALA A 290 -3.26 -13.48 -22.09
CA ALA A 290 -2.86 -14.41 -23.12
C ALA A 290 -4.02 -15.40 -23.31
N SER A 291 -4.94 -15.08 -24.25
CA SER A 291 -5.89 -16.06 -24.76
C SER A 291 -5.05 -17.12 -25.47
N GLY A 292 -5.17 -18.38 -25.04
CA GLY A 292 -4.42 -19.51 -25.59
C GLY A 292 -4.85 -19.92 -27.00
N ASN A 293 -4.88 -18.97 -27.94
CA ASN A 293 -4.96 -19.24 -29.36
C ASN A 293 -3.87 -18.42 -30.05
N SER A 294 -2.90 -19.12 -30.57
CA SER A 294 -1.82 -18.64 -31.40
C SER A 294 -2.38 -17.87 -32.62
N LEU A 295 -2.35 -16.56 -32.57
CA LEU A 295 -2.44 -15.72 -33.74
C LEU A 295 -1.01 -15.39 -34.19
N ARG A 296 -0.77 -15.62 -35.48
CA ARG A 296 0.51 -15.48 -36.18
C ARG A 296 1.11 -14.10 -35.96
N GLU A 297 2.43 -14.03 -35.82
CA GLU A 297 3.24 -12.85 -35.44
C GLU A 297 3.27 -11.71 -36.50
N GLU A 298 2.50 -11.75 -37.55
CA GLU A 298 2.72 -10.90 -38.74
C GLU A 298 1.95 -9.56 -38.79
N GLU A 299 1.11 -9.21 -37.79
CA GLU A 299 0.34 -7.95 -37.84
C GLU A 299 0.39 -7.11 -36.56
N LYS A 300 1.56 -6.79 -36.04
CA LYS A 300 1.67 -5.84 -34.91
C LYS A 300 2.24 -4.50 -35.36
N SER A 301 1.45 -3.45 -35.29
CA SER A 301 1.89 -2.08 -35.53
C SER A 301 3.01 -1.67 -34.54
N PRO A 302 3.91 -0.73 -34.90
CA PRO A 302 5.01 -0.29 -34.04
C PRO A 302 4.61 0.23 -32.66
N GLN A 303 3.36 0.69 -32.48
CA GLN A 303 2.81 1.17 -31.21
C GLN A 303 2.41 0.06 -30.24
N GLN A 304 2.37 -1.21 -30.65
CA GLN A 304 2.04 -2.36 -29.80
C GLN A 304 3.27 -3.02 -29.13
N LYS A 305 4.49 -2.60 -29.47
CA LYS A 305 5.74 -3.20 -28.98
C LYS A 305 6.07 -2.88 -27.51
N ASN A 306 5.39 -1.94 -26.86
CA ASN A 306 5.63 -1.54 -25.46
C ASN A 306 4.58 -2.07 -24.47
N LYS A 307 3.86 -3.13 -24.80
CA LYS A 307 2.98 -3.80 -23.81
C LYS A 307 3.83 -4.69 -22.92
N THR A 308 4.34 -4.12 -21.83
CA THR A 308 4.94 -4.90 -20.74
C THR A 308 3.90 -5.92 -20.27
N GLN A 309 4.26 -7.20 -20.28
CA GLN A 309 3.42 -8.27 -19.77
C GLN A 309 3.23 -8.04 -18.28
N LEU A 310 2.02 -7.63 -17.85
CA LEU A 310 1.71 -7.44 -16.44
C LEU A 310 1.79 -8.79 -15.70
N ALA A 311 2.38 -8.79 -14.51
CA ALA A 311 2.43 -9.97 -13.67
C ALA A 311 1.00 -10.48 -13.42
N PRO A 312 0.71 -11.75 -13.70
CA PRO A 312 -0.61 -12.29 -13.44
C PRO A 312 -0.93 -12.20 -11.94
N ARG A 313 -2.17 -11.83 -11.60
CA ARG A 313 -2.69 -11.74 -10.23
C ARG A 313 -2.09 -10.63 -9.35
N CYS A 314 -1.53 -9.57 -9.95
CA CYS A 314 -1.11 -8.38 -9.21
C CYS A 314 -2.09 -7.22 -9.44
N CYS A 315 -2.38 -6.44 -8.40
CA CYS A 315 -3.08 -5.17 -8.53
C CYS A 315 -2.34 -4.09 -7.74
N GLY A 316 -2.36 -2.86 -8.24
CA GLY A 316 -1.69 -1.75 -7.60
C GLY A 316 -2.61 -0.55 -7.47
N PHE A 317 -2.49 0.16 -6.36
CA PHE A 317 -3.29 1.30 -6.01
C PHE A 317 -2.38 2.50 -5.73
N HIS A 318 -2.73 3.66 -6.24
CA HIS A 318 -2.05 4.91 -5.92
C HIS A 318 -3.05 5.92 -5.35
N LEU A 319 -2.68 6.55 -4.23
CA LEU A 319 -3.50 7.56 -3.58
C LEU A 319 -2.63 8.63 -2.93
N ASN A 320 -2.94 9.90 -3.20
CA ASN A 320 -2.30 11.03 -2.54
C ASN A 320 -3.11 11.52 -1.32
N SER A 321 -2.54 12.42 -0.51
CA SER A 321 -3.18 12.91 0.70
C SER A 321 -4.31 13.92 0.45
N LEU A 322 -4.56 14.35 -0.79
CA LEU A 322 -5.75 15.17 -1.12
C LEU A 322 -7.05 14.38 -0.89
N TYR A 323 -6.99 13.06 -0.91
CA TYR A 323 -8.08 12.16 -0.57
C TYR A 323 -8.27 11.94 0.94
N SER A 324 -7.44 12.56 1.79
CA SER A 324 -7.56 12.43 3.24
C SER A 324 -8.96 12.85 3.72
N PRO A 325 -9.61 12.08 4.60
CA PRO A 325 -10.93 12.43 5.11
C PRO A 325 -10.96 13.79 5.80
N ILE A 326 -12.10 14.46 5.75
CA ILE A 326 -12.31 15.71 6.47
C ILE A 326 -11.99 15.51 7.97
N GLY A 327 -11.23 16.44 8.55
CA GLY A 327 -10.75 16.39 9.94
C GLY A 327 -9.39 15.72 10.12
N TRP A 328 -8.80 15.10 9.06
CA TRP A 328 -7.42 14.63 9.09
C TRP A 328 -6.51 15.66 8.42
N MET A 329 -6.22 15.52 7.13
CA MET A 329 -5.44 16.48 6.35
C MET A 329 -6.36 17.21 5.37
N SER A 330 -6.57 18.52 5.58
CA SER A 330 -7.37 19.36 4.67
C SER A 330 -6.59 19.79 3.44
N TRP A 331 -7.29 20.19 2.38
CA TRP A 331 -6.67 20.81 1.20
C TRP A 331 -5.93 22.08 1.56
N GLU A 332 -6.47 22.85 2.52
CA GLU A 332 -5.82 24.05 3.06
C GLU A 332 -4.50 23.70 3.76
N THR A 333 -4.48 22.65 4.59
CA THR A 333 -3.24 22.16 5.22
C THR A 333 -2.22 21.72 4.17
N CYS A 334 -2.66 20.99 3.13
CA CYS A 334 -1.77 20.59 2.02
C CYS A 334 -1.16 21.80 1.33
N TYR A 335 -1.98 22.86 1.10
CA TYR A 335 -1.52 24.10 0.46
C TYR A 335 -0.49 24.84 1.32
N HIS A 336 -0.77 25.07 2.60
CA HIS A 336 0.18 25.77 3.49
C HIS A 336 1.47 25.00 3.70
N ASN A 337 1.41 23.67 3.75
CA ASN A 337 2.60 22.82 3.80
C ASN A 337 3.45 22.96 2.51
N TYR A 338 2.79 23.05 1.35
CA TYR A 338 3.49 23.33 0.09
C TYR A 338 4.14 24.72 0.08
N GLU A 339 3.40 25.76 0.47
CA GLU A 339 3.92 27.12 0.53
C GLU A 339 5.19 27.24 1.41
N SER A 340 5.19 26.48 2.51
CA SER A 340 6.33 26.40 3.42
C SER A 340 7.51 25.60 2.81
N ALA A 341 7.21 24.59 2.02
CA ALA A 341 8.20 23.68 1.46
C ALA A 341 8.83 24.16 0.13
N LYS A 342 8.09 24.92 -0.68
CA LYS A 342 8.47 25.23 -2.08
C LYS A 342 9.79 25.98 -2.28
N LYS A 343 10.36 26.56 -1.21
CA LYS A 343 11.62 27.31 -1.25
C LYS A 343 12.84 26.46 -0.87
N ASP A 344 12.62 25.24 -0.42
CA ASP A 344 13.66 24.32 0.06
C ASP A 344 13.45 22.95 -0.60
N ASP A 345 14.42 22.51 -1.40
CA ASP A 345 14.32 21.25 -2.15
C ASP A 345 14.14 20.02 -1.25
N GLN A 346 14.73 20.02 -0.04
CA GLN A 346 14.58 18.91 0.89
C GLN A 346 13.16 18.86 1.48
N LEU A 347 12.60 20.03 1.82
CA LEU A 347 11.22 20.13 2.30
C LEU A 347 10.23 19.81 1.17
N LEU A 348 10.51 20.29 -0.05
CA LEU A 348 9.68 20.01 -1.22
C LEU A 348 9.69 18.52 -1.59
N LYS A 349 10.86 17.86 -1.49
CA LYS A 349 11.00 16.42 -1.65
C LYS A 349 10.13 15.68 -0.62
N ALA A 350 10.26 16.04 0.66
CA ALA A 350 9.46 15.45 1.73
C ALA A 350 7.96 15.65 1.49
N TRP A 351 7.54 16.86 1.09
CA TRP A 351 6.15 17.17 0.78
C TRP A 351 5.62 16.37 -0.42
N THR A 352 6.39 16.30 -1.51
CA THR A 352 6.03 15.52 -2.71
C THR A 352 5.81 14.05 -2.36
N ASN A 353 6.76 13.44 -1.66
CA ASN A 353 6.68 12.04 -1.29
C ASN A 353 5.51 11.77 -0.32
N THR A 354 5.36 12.60 0.71
CA THR A 354 4.38 12.34 1.78
C THR A 354 2.98 12.86 1.47
N THR A 355 2.84 13.97 0.74
CA THR A 355 1.53 14.54 0.39
C THR A 355 1.00 13.99 -0.92
N LEU A 356 1.81 13.98 -1.97
CA LEU A 356 1.38 13.49 -3.28
C LEU A 356 1.52 11.97 -3.43
N GLY A 357 2.33 11.32 -2.58
CA GLY A 357 2.63 9.91 -2.75
C GLY A 357 3.34 9.62 -4.07
N LEU A 358 4.12 10.60 -4.56
CA LEU A 358 4.90 10.52 -5.78
C LEU A 358 6.39 10.47 -5.47
N PRO A 359 7.18 9.70 -6.22
CA PRO A 359 8.63 9.71 -6.08
C PRO A 359 9.19 11.07 -6.48
N TRP A 360 10.20 11.51 -5.74
CA TRP A 360 10.91 12.74 -6.03
C TRP A 360 11.85 12.56 -7.21
N GLU A 361 11.73 13.43 -8.21
CA GLU A 361 12.68 13.51 -9.32
C GLU A 361 13.89 14.34 -8.87
N GLU A 362 15.04 13.70 -8.67
CA GLU A 362 16.29 14.42 -8.45
C GLU A 362 16.69 15.11 -9.75
N LYS A 363 16.60 16.42 -9.76
CA LYS A 363 17.23 17.22 -10.81
C LYS A 363 18.73 17.09 -10.57
N GLY A 364 19.36 16.13 -11.26
CA GLY A 364 20.83 16.09 -11.31
C GLY A 364 21.34 17.45 -11.79
N ASP A 365 22.54 17.79 -11.39
CA ASP A 365 23.32 18.85 -12.10
C ASP A 365 23.45 18.39 -13.55
N VAL A 366 22.42 18.65 -14.36
CA VAL A 366 22.54 18.52 -15.81
C VAL A 366 23.47 19.63 -16.21
N PRO A 367 24.72 19.33 -16.62
CA PRO A 367 25.61 20.36 -17.11
C PRO A 367 24.84 21.11 -18.20
N ASP A 368 24.87 22.43 -18.15
CA ASP A 368 24.22 23.25 -19.18
C ASP A 368 24.66 22.70 -20.54
N TRP A 369 23.69 22.12 -21.26
CA TRP A 369 24.00 21.50 -22.57
C TRP A 369 24.67 22.50 -23.51
N GLY A 370 24.39 23.79 -23.34
CA GLY A 370 25.08 24.88 -24.06
C GLY A 370 26.55 24.89 -23.78
N LEU A 371 26.97 24.77 -22.51
CA LEU A 371 28.38 24.68 -22.13
C LEU A 371 29.07 23.42 -22.66
N LEU A 372 28.33 22.28 -22.68
CA LEU A 372 28.85 21.06 -23.28
C LEU A 372 28.92 21.13 -24.80
N PHE A 373 27.95 21.78 -25.43
CA PHE A 373 27.92 21.98 -26.86
C PHE A 373 29.06 22.92 -27.30
N ASP A 374 29.35 24.00 -26.56
CA ASP A 374 30.43 24.93 -26.83
C ASP A 374 31.81 24.30 -26.60
N ARG A 375 31.93 23.30 -25.77
CA ARG A 375 33.15 22.53 -25.52
C ARG A 375 33.35 21.36 -26.52
N ARG A 376 32.40 21.14 -27.45
CA ARG A 376 32.57 20.10 -28.46
C ARG A 376 33.79 20.36 -29.33
N GLU A 377 34.64 19.39 -29.45
CA GLU A 377 35.77 19.40 -30.40
C GLU A 377 35.33 18.78 -31.73
N SER A 378 35.69 19.37 -32.83
CA SER A 378 35.46 18.79 -34.15
C SER A 378 36.63 17.89 -34.53
N TYR A 379 36.42 16.59 -34.43
CA TYR A 379 37.39 15.62 -34.90
C TYR A 379 37.27 15.43 -36.41
N LYS A 380 38.41 15.52 -37.12
CA LYS A 380 38.45 15.13 -38.53
C LYS A 380 38.27 13.62 -38.61
N THR A 381 37.20 13.19 -39.21
CA THR A 381 36.97 11.76 -39.58
C THR A 381 38.09 11.36 -40.54
N GLY A 382 39.07 10.59 -40.08
CA GLY A 382 40.14 10.08 -40.96
C GLY A 382 41.39 9.56 -40.28
N LEU A 383 41.56 9.70 -38.98
CA LEU A 383 42.67 9.05 -38.27
C LEU A 383 42.10 7.87 -37.48
N GLY A 384 42.19 6.67 -38.08
CA GLY A 384 41.97 5.39 -37.39
C GLY A 384 42.98 5.29 -36.25
N ILE A 385 42.51 5.27 -35.02
CA ILE A 385 43.30 4.87 -33.87
C ILE A 385 43.19 3.34 -33.85
N ALA A 386 44.26 2.70 -34.28
CA ALA A 386 44.48 1.26 -33.98
C ALA A 386 44.86 1.22 -32.49
N VAL A 387 44.09 0.48 -31.70
CA VAL A 387 44.47 0.02 -30.37
C VAL A 387 44.92 -1.43 -30.48
#